data_130b92f47d36c08287c87752313808cf
#
_entry.id   130b92f47d36c08287c87752313808cf
#
_cell.length_a   1.000
_cell.length_b   1.000
_cell.length_c   1.000
_cell.angle_alpha   90.00
_cell.angle_beta   90.00
_cell.angle_gamma   90.00
#
_symmetry.space_group_name_H-M   'P 1'
#
loop_
_entity.id
_entity.type
_entity.pdbx_description
1 polymer ?
#
loop_
_entity_poly.entity_id
_entity_poly.type
_entity_poly.pdbx_seq_one_letter_code
_entity_poly.pdbx_strand_id
1 'polypeptide(L)'
;MAYATYDDLIMRFGQDQILVLADRDGDGQADAEVIARALADADAEIDVYLSARYQLPLAESQPLLTRLACDIAVYRMCGDDAHMATEERRKRFEDAVALLRRIRSGEVAVGPQPEPQSSTGSASLIAGPRRFKRGAL
;
A
#
# COMPACT_ATOMS: atom_id res chain seq x y z
N MET A 1 -8.50 -3.34 4.67
CA MET A 1 -9.25 -2.24 4.01
C MET A 1 -9.14 -2.40 2.51
N ALA A 2 -10.19 -2.08 1.79
CA ALA A 2 -10.16 -2.18 0.33
C ALA A 2 -9.67 -0.85 -0.26
N TYR A 3 -8.54 -0.88 -0.94
CA TYR A 3 -7.94 0.34 -1.48
C TYR A 3 -8.25 0.54 -2.96
N ALA A 4 -8.55 -0.52 -3.70
CA ALA A 4 -8.85 -0.43 -5.13
C ALA A 4 -9.93 -1.43 -5.51
N THR A 5 -10.57 -1.16 -6.64
CA THR A 5 -11.63 -2.00 -7.18
C THR A 5 -11.26 -2.51 -8.56
N TYR A 6 -12.06 -3.42 -9.10
CA TYR A 6 -11.92 -3.88 -10.48
C TYR A 6 -11.99 -2.70 -11.45
N ASP A 7 -12.92 -1.77 -11.22
CA ASP A 7 -13.07 -0.61 -12.09
C ASP A 7 -11.81 0.27 -12.08
N ASP A 8 -11.17 0.39 -10.93
CA ASP A 8 -9.91 1.13 -10.84
C ASP A 8 -8.82 0.49 -11.69
N LEU A 9 -8.74 -0.83 -11.71
CA LEU A 9 -7.80 -1.56 -12.56
C LEU A 9 -8.09 -1.31 -14.05
N ILE A 10 -9.34 -1.39 -14.43
CA ILE A 10 -9.75 -1.16 -15.82
C ILE A 10 -9.42 0.27 -16.26
N MET A 11 -9.68 1.24 -15.41
CA MET A 11 -9.43 2.64 -15.75
C MET A 11 -7.93 2.93 -15.89
N ARG A 12 -7.09 2.25 -15.13
CA ARG A 12 -5.65 2.53 -15.14
C ARG A 12 -4.87 1.73 -16.16
N PHE A 13 -5.28 0.50 -16.41
CA PHE A 13 -4.52 -0.40 -17.28
C PHE A 13 -5.26 -0.77 -18.56
N GLY A 14 -6.56 -0.55 -18.61
CA GLY A 14 -7.38 -0.93 -19.74
C GLY A 14 -7.88 -2.36 -19.64
N GLN A 15 -9.04 -2.59 -20.24
CA GLN A 15 -9.70 -3.87 -20.20
C GLN A 15 -8.87 -4.98 -20.82
N ASP A 16 -8.17 -4.68 -21.93
CA ASP A 16 -7.39 -5.67 -22.64
C ASP A 16 -6.22 -6.20 -21.80
N GLN A 17 -5.50 -5.32 -21.11
CA GLN A 17 -4.40 -5.75 -20.25
C GLN A 17 -4.89 -6.59 -19.08
N ILE A 18 -5.98 -6.18 -18.47
CA ILE A 18 -6.53 -6.92 -17.33
C ILE A 18 -7.05 -8.28 -17.79
N LEU A 19 -7.66 -8.34 -18.97
CA LEU A 19 -8.10 -9.60 -19.53
C LEU A 19 -6.94 -10.57 -19.72
N VAL A 20 -5.84 -10.12 -20.31
CA VAL A 20 -4.66 -10.95 -20.51
C VAL A 20 -4.13 -11.52 -19.20
N LEU A 21 -4.13 -10.69 -18.15
CA LEU A 21 -3.61 -11.10 -16.84
C LEU A 21 -4.56 -12.00 -16.07
N ALA A 22 -5.86 -11.82 -16.24
CA ALA A 22 -6.85 -12.48 -15.39
C ALA A 22 -7.63 -13.59 -16.07
N ASP A 23 -7.47 -13.79 -17.37
CA ASP A 23 -8.15 -14.88 -18.08
C ASP A 23 -7.30 -16.14 -18.01
N ARG A 24 -7.49 -16.91 -16.95
CA ARG A 24 -6.69 -18.11 -16.69
C ARG A 24 -7.19 -19.34 -17.43
N ASP A 25 -8.47 -19.38 -17.76
CA ASP A 25 -9.08 -20.53 -18.43
C ASP A 25 -9.24 -20.32 -19.93
N GLY A 26 -8.91 -19.17 -20.47
CA GLY A 26 -8.97 -18.90 -21.91
C GLY A 26 -10.37 -18.71 -22.45
N ASP A 27 -11.33 -18.33 -21.60
CA ASP A 27 -12.72 -18.17 -22.04
C ASP A 27 -13.03 -16.79 -22.62
N GLY A 28 -12.03 -15.90 -22.68
CA GLY A 28 -12.22 -14.56 -23.20
C GLY A 28 -12.77 -13.57 -22.18
N GLN A 29 -12.90 -13.98 -20.93
CA GLN A 29 -13.37 -13.11 -19.85
C GLN A 29 -12.40 -13.15 -18.70
N ALA A 30 -12.26 -12.00 -18.02
CA ALA A 30 -11.41 -11.94 -16.83
C ALA A 30 -12.03 -12.75 -15.70
N ASP A 31 -11.22 -13.58 -15.05
CA ASP A 31 -11.70 -14.38 -13.93
C ASP A 31 -11.84 -13.48 -12.70
N ALA A 32 -13.07 -13.30 -12.25
CA ALA A 32 -13.36 -12.45 -11.11
C ALA A 32 -12.60 -12.88 -9.86
N GLU A 33 -12.40 -14.18 -9.71
CA GLU A 33 -11.70 -14.73 -8.55
C GLU A 33 -10.21 -14.38 -8.57
N VAL A 34 -9.58 -14.40 -9.73
CA VAL A 34 -8.18 -14.01 -9.88
C VAL A 34 -8.00 -12.54 -9.50
N ILE A 35 -8.88 -11.70 -9.99
CA ILE A 35 -8.84 -10.26 -9.70
C ILE A 35 -9.09 -10.00 -8.22
N ALA A 36 -10.11 -10.62 -7.65
CA ALA A 36 -10.44 -10.43 -6.24
C ALA A 36 -9.28 -10.85 -5.32
N ARG A 37 -8.62 -11.96 -5.66
CA ARG A 37 -7.47 -12.42 -4.88
C ARG A 37 -6.30 -11.46 -4.98
N ALA A 38 -6.01 -10.97 -6.18
CA ALA A 38 -4.92 -10.01 -6.37
C ALA A 38 -5.17 -8.70 -5.62
N LEU A 39 -6.41 -8.21 -5.65
CA LEU A 39 -6.78 -7.00 -4.92
C LEU A 39 -6.69 -7.22 -3.40
N ALA A 40 -7.13 -8.37 -2.93
CA ALA A 40 -7.03 -8.70 -1.50
C ALA A 40 -5.56 -8.80 -1.05
N ASP A 41 -4.70 -9.37 -1.87
CA ASP A 41 -3.27 -9.44 -1.57
C ASP A 41 -2.65 -8.04 -1.51
N ALA A 42 -3.02 -7.17 -2.45
CA ALA A 42 -2.56 -5.79 -2.45
C ALA A 42 -3.02 -5.04 -1.19
N ASP A 43 -4.27 -5.22 -0.82
CA ASP A 43 -4.83 -4.59 0.38
C ASP A 43 -4.07 -5.04 1.63
N ALA A 44 -3.80 -6.34 1.74
CA ALA A 44 -3.08 -6.89 2.88
C ALA A 44 -1.65 -6.35 2.95
N GLU A 45 -0.98 -6.24 1.82
CA GLU A 45 0.37 -5.68 1.78
C GLU A 45 0.39 -4.21 2.23
N ILE A 46 -0.55 -3.42 1.74
CA ILE A 46 -0.64 -2.01 2.12
C ILE A 46 -0.94 -1.88 3.62
N ASP A 47 -1.87 -2.68 4.12
CA ASP A 47 -2.22 -2.64 5.55
C ASP A 47 -1.02 -2.91 6.45
N VAL A 48 -0.13 -3.82 6.05
CA VAL A 48 1.06 -4.11 6.84
C VAL A 48 1.94 -2.87 7.01
N TYR A 49 2.10 -2.07 5.96
CA TYR A 49 2.91 -0.86 6.04
C TYR A 49 2.19 0.27 6.79
N LEU A 50 0.89 0.42 6.55
CA LEU A 50 0.13 1.52 7.15
C LEU A 50 -0.11 1.31 8.64
N SER A 51 -0.29 0.07 9.06
CA SER A 51 -0.62 -0.22 10.47
C SER A 51 0.47 0.23 11.44
N ALA A 52 1.67 0.46 10.95
CA ALA A 52 2.74 0.96 11.79
C ALA A 52 2.52 2.41 12.25
N ARG A 53 1.73 3.18 11.51
CA ARG A 53 1.55 4.61 11.79
C ARG A 53 0.11 5.08 11.78
N TYR A 54 -0.80 4.34 11.17
CA TYR A 54 -2.19 4.76 11.00
C TYR A 54 -3.12 3.76 11.64
N GLN A 55 -4.25 4.26 12.11
CA GLN A 55 -5.32 3.39 12.55
C GLN A 55 -6.13 2.96 11.34
N LEU A 56 -6.32 1.68 11.19
CA LEU A 56 -7.07 1.13 10.07
C LEU A 56 -8.46 0.68 10.53
N PRO A 57 -9.48 0.82 9.69
CA PRO A 57 -9.46 1.40 8.36
C PRO A 57 -9.30 2.91 8.39
N LEU A 58 -8.74 3.47 7.32
CA LEU A 58 -8.60 4.91 7.20
C LEU A 58 -9.97 5.57 7.10
N ALA A 59 -10.08 6.77 7.62
CA ALA A 59 -11.35 7.51 7.61
C ALA A 59 -11.77 7.89 6.19
N GLU A 60 -10.82 8.14 5.33
CA GLU A 60 -11.09 8.55 3.95
C GLU A 60 -10.26 7.74 2.97
N SER A 61 -10.83 7.51 1.81
CA SER A 61 -10.14 6.86 0.71
C SER A 61 -9.04 7.80 0.18
N GLN A 62 -7.88 7.24 -0.09
CA GLN A 62 -6.73 8.02 -0.58
C GLN A 62 -6.38 7.58 -2.00
N PRO A 63 -6.46 8.50 -2.98
CA PRO A 63 -6.14 8.16 -4.37
C PRO A 63 -4.73 7.57 -4.56
N LEU A 64 -3.77 8.02 -3.76
CA LEU A 64 -2.42 7.45 -3.82
C LEU A 64 -2.44 5.97 -3.50
N LEU A 65 -3.15 5.59 -2.45
CA LEU A 65 -3.22 4.18 -2.04
C LEU A 65 -3.96 3.34 -3.07
N THR A 66 -4.97 3.91 -3.73
CA THR A 66 -5.65 3.23 -4.83
C THR A 66 -4.67 2.93 -5.97
N ARG A 67 -3.82 3.89 -6.32
CA ARG A 67 -2.80 3.66 -7.35
C ARG A 67 -1.82 2.58 -6.93
N LEU A 68 -1.32 2.64 -5.71
CA LEU A 68 -0.38 1.64 -5.22
C LEU A 68 -1.00 0.25 -5.19
N ALA A 69 -2.27 0.16 -4.77
CA ALA A 69 -2.99 -1.12 -4.76
C ALA A 69 -3.13 -1.69 -6.16
N CYS A 70 -3.43 -0.86 -7.15
CA CYS A 70 -3.52 -1.31 -8.53
C CYS A 70 -2.17 -1.81 -9.06
N ASP A 71 -1.10 -1.09 -8.79
CA ASP A 71 0.25 -1.50 -9.23
C ASP A 71 0.66 -2.84 -8.60
N ILE A 72 0.37 -3.01 -7.33
CA ILE A 72 0.67 -4.26 -6.62
C ILE A 72 -0.20 -5.40 -7.15
N ALA A 73 -1.51 -5.16 -7.31
CA ALA A 73 -2.44 -6.18 -7.79
C ALA A 73 -2.07 -6.69 -9.18
N VAL A 74 -1.71 -5.77 -10.09
CA VAL A 74 -1.28 -6.15 -11.43
C VAL A 74 -0.05 -7.04 -11.39
N TYR A 75 0.94 -6.69 -10.57
CA TYR A 75 2.13 -7.50 -10.43
C TYR A 75 1.81 -8.87 -9.83
N ARG A 76 0.92 -8.93 -8.85
CA ARG A 76 0.49 -10.20 -8.25
C ARG A 76 -0.26 -11.09 -9.23
N MET A 77 -1.02 -10.50 -10.17
CA MET A 77 -1.67 -11.27 -11.22
C MET A 77 -0.68 -11.89 -12.21
N CYS A 78 0.51 -11.33 -12.33
CA CYS A 78 1.54 -11.92 -13.18
C CYS A 78 2.02 -13.28 -12.66
N GLY A 79 1.95 -13.49 -11.35
CA GLY A 79 2.39 -14.74 -10.74
C GLY A 79 3.85 -15.02 -11.04
N ASP A 80 4.14 -16.25 -11.40
CA ASP A 80 5.50 -16.68 -11.74
C ASP A 80 5.81 -16.58 -13.23
N ASP A 81 4.89 -16.02 -14.01
CA ASP A 81 5.08 -15.95 -15.45
C ASP A 81 5.97 -14.76 -15.80
N ALA A 82 7.20 -15.05 -16.20
CA ALA A 82 8.17 -14.02 -16.53
C ALA A 82 7.76 -13.18 -17.74
N HIS A 83 6.93 -13.73 -18.64
CA HIS A 83 6.44 -12.96 -19.79
C HIS A 83 5.40 -11.93 -19.38
N MET A 84 4.60 -12.25 -18.39
CA MET A 84 3.60 -11.32 -17.87
C MET A 84 4.23 -10.29 -16.93
N ALA A 85 5.22 -10.70 -16.16
CA ALA A 85 5.93 -9.81 -15.25
C ALA A 85 6.94 -8.95 -16.00
N THR A 86 6.44 -8.06 -16.86
CA THR A 86 7.30 -7.18 -17.63
C THR A 86 8.13 -6.29 -16.72
N GLU A 87 9.20 -5.73 -17.27
CA GLU A 87 10.06 -4.83 -16.50
C GLU A 87 9.28 -3.61 -15.99
N GLU A 88 8.37 -3.07 -16.80
CA GLU A 88 7.55 -1.95 -16.38
C GLU A 88 6.66 -2.31 -15.20
N ARG A 89 6.01 -3.47 -15.24
CA ARG A 89 5.15 -3.91 -14.14
C ARG A 89 5.93 -4.16 -12.87
N ARG A 90 7.10 -4.78 -13.01
CA ARG A 90 7.97 -5.02 -11.87
C ARG A 90 8.46 -3.70 -11.26
N LYS A 91 8.86 -2.76 -12.11
CA LYS A 91 9.32 -1.46 -11.63
C LYS A 91 8.22 -0.70 -10.90
N ARG A 92 7.01 -0.72 -11.42
CA ARG A 92 5.87 -0.09 -10.73
C ARG A 92 5.62 -0.73 -9.37
N PHE A 93 5.73 -2.04 -9.29
CA PHE A 93 5.59 -2.74 -8.03
C PHE A 93 6.70 -2.33 -7.05
N GLU A 94 7.94 -2.33 -7.50
CA GLU A 94 9.07 -1.96 -6.65
C GLU A 94 8.96 -0.51 -6.18
N ASP A 95 8.55 0.40 -7.06
CA ASP A 95 8.33 1.80 -6.69
C ASP A 95 7.20 1.93 -5.67
N ALA A 96 6.13 1.14 -5.83
CA ALA A 96 5.01 1.14 -4.89
C ALA A 96 5.49 0.68 -3.50
N VAL A 97 6.25 -0.40 -3.43
CA VAL A 97 6.80 -0.90 -2.17
C VAL A 97 7.75 0.12 -1.54
N ALA A 98 8.60 0.75 -2.35
CA ALA A 98 9.52 1.77 -1.86
C ALA A 98 8.75 2.95 -1.24
N LEU A 99 7.67 3.38 -1.88
CA LEU A 99 6.83 4.46 -1.35
C LEU A 99 6.14 4.03 -0.06
N LEU A 100 5.63 2.80 0.01
CA LEU A 100 5.00 2.28 1.23
C LEU A 100 6.00 2.26 2.39
N ARG A 101 7.25 1.90 2.14
CA ARG A 101 8.29 1.94 3.17
C ARG A 101 8.52 3.35 3.69
N ARG A 102 8.48 4.33 2.80
CA ARG A 102 8.63 5.75 3.19
C ARG A 102 7.44 6.24 3.98
N ILE A 103 6.25 5.77 3.64
CA ILE A 103 5.06 6.09 4.44
C ILE A 103 5.18 5.47 5.83
N ARG A 104 5.61 4.21 5.88
CA ARG A 104 5.79 3.53 7.17
C ARG A 104 6.81 4.23 8.06
N SER A 105 7.88 4.75 7.48
CA SER A 105 8.91 5.45 8.25
C SER A 105 8.52 6.85 8.66
N GLY A 106 7.42 7.37 8.13
CA GLY A 106 6.97 8.73 8.42
C GLY A 106 7.57 9.79 7.51
N GLU A 107 8.39 9.40 6.56
CA GLU A 107 8.98 10.33 5.61
C GLU A 107 7.93 10.92 4.68
N VAL A 108 6.91 10.15 4.36
CA VAL A 108 5.78 10.58 3.53
C VAL A 108 4.49 10.32 4.30
N ALA A 109 3.60 11.28 4.34
CA ALA A 109 2.32 11.13 5.00
C ALA A 109 1.22 10.88 3.95
N VAL A 110 0.21 10.11 4.35
CA VAL A 110 -0.94 9.84 3.52
C VAL A 110 -2.15 10.52 4.15
N GLY A 111 -2.70 11.49 3.46
CA GLY A 111 -3.85 12.21 3.96
C GLY A 111 -3.55 13.06 5.18
N PRO A 112 -4.59 13.41 5.94
CA PRO A 112 -4.37 14.15 7.17
C PRO A 112 -3.47 13.36 8.11
N GLN A 113 -2.59 14.07 8.78
CA GLN A 113 -1.69 13.42 9.74
C GLN A 113 -2.49 12.62 10.75
N PRO A 114 -2.11 11.40 11.04
CA PRO A 114 -2.72 10.68 12.13
C PRO A 114 -2.44 11.44 13.41
N GLU A 115 -3.41 11.47 14.28
CA GLU A 115 -3.14 11.99 15.59
C GLU A 115 -2.01 11.19 16.17
N PRO A 116 -1.04 11.86 16.76
CA PRO A 116 0.04 11.17 17.39
C PRO A 116 -0.57 10.25 18.42
N GLN A 117 -0.35 9.01 18.21
CA GLN A 117 -0.72 8.07 19.22
C GLN A 117 0.06 8.46 20.42
N SER A 118 -0.62 8.86 21.40
CA SER A 118 -0.02 9.14 22.64
C SER A 118 0.61 7.88 23.12
N SER A 119 1.73 7.69 22.69
CA SER A 119 2.48 6.72 23.27
C SER A 119 2.89 7.31 24.51
N THR A 120 2.10 7.19 25.20
CA THR A 120 2.32 7.44 26.38
C THR A 120 3.59 7.68 26.75
N GLY A 121 3.62 8.25 27.16
CA GLY A 121 4.55 8.37 27.77
C GLY A 121 5.78 8.59 27.49
N SER A 122 6.05 8.10 26.72
CA SER A 122 7.27 8.28 26.39
C SER A 122 7.63 9.57 26.47
N ALA A 123 6.91 10.23 26.20
CA ALA A 123 7.30 11.44 26.10
C ALA A 123 7.83 11.90 27.23
N SER A 124 7.38 11.56 27.94
CA SER A 124 7.69 12.24 28.95
C SER A 124 8.95 12.12 29.31
N LEU A 125 9.29 11.77 29.56
CA LEU A 125 10.33 11.68 30.02
C LEU A 125 11.30 12.31 29.77
N ILE A 126 11.38 12.22 29.24
CA ILE A 126 12.41 12.70 28.94
C ILE A 126 12.70 13.87 29.37
N ALA A 127 12.12 14.25 29.60
CA ALA A 127 12.38 15.43 29.91
C ALA A 127 13.22 15.51 30.93
N GLY A 128 13.27 15.05 31.37
CA GLY A 128 13.91 15.26 32.11
C GLY A 128 15.03 15.67 32.20
N PRO A 129 15.25 15.76 32.31
CA PRO A 129 16.07 16.11 32.55
C PRO A 129 16.86 17.00 32.45
N ARG A 130 16.69 17.01 32.41
CA ARG A 130 17.37 17.76 32.30
C ARG A 130 17.81 18.53 32.81
N ARG A 131 17.75 18.41 33.31
CA ARG A 131 18.06 19.06 33.83
C ARG A 131 18.89 19.45 34.20
N PHE A 132 18.86 18.88 34.32
CA PHE A 132 19.69 19.20 34.60
C PHE A 132 20.34 19.85 34.80
N LYS A 133 20.38 20.03 34.92
CA LYS A 133 21.00 20.69 35.07
C LYS A 133 21.65 21.19 35.47
N ARG A 134 21.69 20.94 35.89
CA ARG A 134 22.36 21.49 36.33
C ARG A 134 23.10 21.83 36.66
N GLY A 135 23.06 21.65 36.79
CA GLY A 135 23.81 22.03 37.19
C GLY A 135 24.31 22.34 37.55
N ALA A 136 24.26 22.12 37.58
CA ALA A 136 24.77 22.47 37.79
C ALA A 136 25.29 22.73 38.07
N LEU A 137 25.24 22.60 38.21
CA LEU A 137 25.76 22.90 38.42
C LEU A 137 26.11 23.06 38.50
#